data_90347487aca46fba1076086ca27840e5
#
_entry.id   90347487aca46fba1076086ca27840e5
#
_cell.length_a   1.000
_cell.length_b   1.000
_cell.length_c   1.000
_cell.angle_alpha   90.00
_cell.angle_beta   90.00
_cell.angle_gamma   90.00
#
_symmetry.space_group_name_H-M   'P 1'
#
loop_
_entity.id
_entity.type
_entity.pdbx_description
1 polymer ?
#
loop_
_entity_poly.entity_id
_entity_poly.type
_entity_poly.pdbx_seq_one_letter_code
_entity_poly.pdbx_strand_id
1 'polypeptide(L)'
;ITNIDGFGDEGLGFYNVGFQIYTLLLAISSVGIPNAISKMVSERVALDDYKGAHKIFKTALLLFSIIGLVTTAVLFFGADIFAQHIIKIDGSQYVMRALAPSLFFVCVSSVIRGYFTGMKNMKATSNSQVLEQILKCTLTIVFVYLSIGLAPAIMASWANFATSVATALSMLYLVYFYCKRKIGIKEHIEESKGETIKISGRHLMMSILMISIPISL
;
A
#
# COMPACT_ATOMS: atom_id res chain seq x y z
N ILE A 1 10.67 -2.19 21.69
CA ILE A 1 10.96 -0.74 21.51
C ILE A 1 10.86 0.00 22.87
N THR A 2 9.92 -0.34 23.73
CA THR A 2 9.71 0.30 25.05
C THR A 2 10.95 0.29 25.98
N ASN A 3 11.81 -0.70 25.85
CA ASN A 3 13.04 -0.83 26.67
C ASN A 3 14.23 -0.02 26.12
N ILE A 4 14.02 0.85 25.14
CA ILE A 4 15.06 1.72 24.59
C ILE A 4 15.07 3.03 25.37
N ASP A 5 16.24 3.46 25.83
CA ASP A 5 16.43 4.68 26.59
C ASP A 5 15.84 5.89 25.85
N GLY A 6 14.97 6.64 26.53
CA GLY A 6 14.31 7.83 26.01
C GLY A 6 13.06 7.59 25.16
N PHE A 7 12.70 6.33 24.80
CA PHE A 7 11.46 6.02 24.10
C PHE A 7 10.29 5.85 25.08
N GLY A 8 10.41 4.91 26.01
CA GLY A 8 9.46 4.65 27.09
C GLY A 8 8.00 4.47 26.65
N ASP A 9 7.09 4.63 27.61
CA ASP A 9 5.64 4.53 27.38
C ASP A 9 5.08 5.73 26.60
N GLU A 10 5.68 6.91 26.75
CA GLU A 10 5.28 8.12 26.03
C GLU A 10 5.54 7.99 24.51
N GLY A 11 6.72 7.53 24.13
CA GLY A 11 7.07 7.26 22.72
C GLY A 11 6.17 6.18 22.12
N LEU A 12 5.82 5.15 22.91
CA LEU A 12 4.86 4.13 22.48
C LEU A 12 3.45 4.71 22.28
N GLY A 13 3.04 5.66 23.12
CA GLY A 13 1.78 6.39 22.97
C GLY A 13 1.69 7.13 21.64
N PHE A 14 2.70 7.94 21.31
CA PHE A 14 2.78 8.66 20.03
C PHE A 14 2.79 7.68 18.83
N TYR A 15 3.56 6.61 18.93
CA TYR A 15 3.63 5.58 17.88
C TYR A 15 2.25 4.99 17.60
N ASN A 16 1.56 4.52 18.65
CA ASN A 16 0.26 3.84 18.50
C ASN A 16 -0.83 4.77 17.97
N VAL A 17 -0.89 6.00 18.45
CA VAL A 17 -1.91 6.97 18.03
C VAL A 17 -1.76 7.33 16.55
N GLY A 18 -0.55 7.65 16.11
CA GLY A 18 -0.29 7.93 14.70
C GLY A 18 -0.58 6.71 13.81
N PHE A 19 -0.24 5.52 14.30
CA PHE A 19 -0.48 4.26 13.59
C PHE A 19 -1.97 3.93 13.47
N GLN A 20 -2.81 4.26 14.45
CA GLN A 20 -4.27 4.06 14.38
C GLN A 20 -4.91 4.87 13.26
N ILE A 21 -4.59 6.18 13.15
CA ILE A 21 -5.11 7.03 12.08
C ILE A 21 -4.64 6.52 10.70
N TYR A 22 -3.36 6.15 10.60
CA TYR A 22 -2.83 5.54 9.40
C TYR A 22 -3.58 4.26 9.01
N THR A 23 -3.84 3.36 9.97
CA THR A 23 -4.54 2.09 9.73
C THR A 23 -5.98 2.32 9.28
N LEU A 24 -6.66 3.32 9.83
CA LEU A 24 -8.01 3.71 9.42
C LEU A 24 -8.02 4.18 7.95
N LEU A 25 -7.12 5.08 7.58
CA LEU A 25 -7.00 5.55 6.20
C LEU A 25 -6.57 4.43 5.23
N LEU A 26 -5.70 3.54 5.69
CA LEU A 26 -5.27 2.38 4.93
C LEU A 26 -6.43 1.40 4.71
N ALA A 27 -7.27 1.16 5.70
CA ALA A 27 -8.45 0.30 5.57
C ALA A 27 -9.41 0.84 4.51
N ILE A 28 -9.67 2.15 4.52
CA ILE A 28 -10.54 2.80 3.52
C ILE A 28 -9.92 2.72 2.11
N SER A 29 -8.60 2.85 1.99
CA SER A 29 -7.93 3.04 0.70
C SER A 29 -7.36 1.77 0.06
N SER A 30 -7.11 0.68 0.81
CA SER A 30 -6.33 -0.43 0.25
C SER A 30 -6.73 -1.85 0.62
N VAL A 31 -7.54 -2.10 1.65
CA VAL A 31 -7.79 -3.47 2.14
C VAL A 31 -8.53 -4.35 1.12
N GLY A 32 -9.54 -3.81 0.44
CA GLY A 32 -10.34 -4.55 -0.56
C GLY A 32 -9.69 -4.69 -1.94
N ILE A 33 -8.66 -3.88 -2.23
CA ILE A 33 -8.08 -3.72 -3.57
C ILE A 33 -7.49 -5.03 -4.14
N PRO A 34 -6.60 -5.75 -3.43
CA PRO A 34 -5.97 -6.93 -3.99
C PRO A 34 -6.97 -8.02 -4.35
N ASN A 35 -8.01 -8.19 -3.51
CA ASN A 35 -9.04 -9.21 -3.71
C ASN A 35 -9.95 -8.87 -4.90
N ALA A 36 -10.38 -7.62 -5.02
CA ALA A 36 -11.20 -7.15 -6.13
C ALA A 36 -10.46 -7.29 -7.47
N ILE A 37 -9.22 -6.84 -7.53
CA ILE A 37 -8.40 -6.94 -8.74
C ILE A 37 -8.09 -8.39 -9.07
N SER A 38 -7.73 -9.21 -8.09
CA SER A 38 -7.45 -10.64 -8.27
C SER A 38 -8.65 -11.37 -8.86
N LYS A 39 -9.87 -11.11 -8.35
CA LYS A 39 -11.10 -11.68 -8.88
C LYS A 39 -11.32 -11.28 -10.33
N MET A 40 -11.32 -9.99 -10.64
CA MET A 40 -11.57 -9.49 -11.99
C MET A 40 -10.52 -9.96 -13.01
N VAL A 41 -9.24 -10.02 -12.60
CA VAL A 41 -8.15 -10.51 -13.44
C VAL A 41 -8.30 -12.02 -13.67
N SER A 42 -8.59 -12.81 -12.63
CA SER A 42 -8.74 -14.28 -12.75
C SER A 42 -9.93 -14.67 -13.63
N GLU A 43 -11.04 -13.92 -13.58
CA GLU A 43 -12.18 -14.10 -14.48
C GLU A 43 -11.78 -13.92 -15.95
N ARG A 44 -10.95 -12.92 -16.26
CA ARG A 44 -10.45 -12.68 -17.62
C ARG A 44 -9.45 -13.74 -18.07
N VAL A 45 -8.54 -14.12 -17.19
CA VAL A 45 -7.57 -15.20 -17.47
C VAL A 45 -8.27 -16.52 -17.74
N ALA A 46 -9.36 -16.83 -17.03
CA ALA A 46 -10.17 -18.03 -17.27
C ALA A 46 -10.85 -18.05 -18.66
N LEU A 47 -11.05 -16.89 -19.27
CA LEU A 47 -11.60 -16.70 -20.62
C LEU A 47 -10.50 -16.49 -21.70
N ASP A 48 -9.24 -16.74 -21.37
CA ASP A 48 -8.06 -16.45 -22.23
C ASP A 48 -7.97 -14.98 -22.72
N ASP A 49 -8.67 -14.03 -22.03
CA ASP A 49 -8.63 -12.60 -22.33
C ASP A 49 -7.51 -11.90 -21.53
N TYR A 50 -6.25 -12.20 -21.86
CA TYR A 50 -5.10 -11.55 -21.24
C TYR A 50 -5.00 -10.05 -21.54
N LYS A 51 -5.56 -9.59 -22.67
CA LYS A 51 -5.65 -8.16 -23.02
C LYS A 51 -6.58 -7.43 -22.07
N GLY A 52 -7.75 -8.01 -21.78
CA GLY A 52 -8.71 -7.50 -20.80
C GLY A 52 -8.12 -7.49 -19.39
N ALA A 53 -7.46 -8.56 -18.96
CA ALA A 53 -6.78 -8.65 -17.67
C ALA A 53 -5.73 -7.53 -17.50
N HIS A 54 -4.92 -7.27 -18.53
CA HIS A 54 -3.91 -6.20 -18.50
C HIS A 54 -4.52 -4.79 -18.52
N LYS A 55 -5.65 -4.60 -19.20
CA LYS A 55 -6.42 -3.35 -19.18
C LYS A 55 -6.98 -3.07 -17.78
N ILE A 56 -7.52 -4.10 -17.10
CA ILE A 56 -7.96 -4.00 -15.70
C ILE A 56 -6.79 -3.53 -14.82
N PHE A 57 -5.64 -4.16 -14.93
CA PHE A 57 -4.44 -3.80 -14.16
C PHE A 57 -4.03 -2.34 -14.36
N LYS A 58 -3.91 -1.88 -15.63
CA LYS A 58 -3.54 -0.48 -15.91
C LYS A 58 -4.55 0.52 -15.38
N THR A 59 -5.84 0.24 -15.55
CA THR A 59 -6.91 1.12 -15.06
C THR A 59 -6.92 1.18 -13.53
N ALA A 60 -6.78 0.04 -12.87
CA ALA A 60 -6.68 -0.04 -11.43
C ALA A 60 -5.43 0.68 -10.91
N LEU A 61 -4.27 0.49 -11.56
CA LEU A 61 -3.03 1.15 -11.18
C LEU A 61 -3.17 2.68 -11.21
N LEU A 62 -3.75 3.22 -12.27
CA LEU A 62 -3.99 4.66 -12.39
C LEU A 62 -4.96 5.15 -11.31
N LEU A 63 -6.10 4.47 -11.14
CA LEU A 63 -7.12 4.85 -10.17
C LEU A 63 -6.56 4.88 -8.74
N PHE A 64 -5.94 3.77 -8.32
CA PHE A 64 -5.43 3.65 -6.96
C PHE A 64 -4.13 4.42 -6.70
N SER A 65 -3.37 4.76 -7.75
CA SER A 65 -2.28 5.74 -7.62
C SER A 65 -2.81 7.14 -7.32
N ILE A 66 -3.91 7.54 -7.95
CA ILE A 66 -4.56 8.83 -7.65
C ILE A 66 -5.14 8.81 -6.23
N ILE A 67 -5.87 7.77 -5.85
CA ILE A 67 -6.43 7.63 -4.50
C ILE A 67 -5.31 7.65 -3.46
N GLY A 68 -4.24 6.88 -3.68
CA GLY A 68 -3.07 6.84 -2.80
C GLY A 68 -2.38 8.20 -2.66
N LEU A 69 -2.26 8.97 -3.74
CA LEU A 69 -1.71 10.32 -3.69
C LEU A 69 -2.62 11.28 -2.91
N VAL A 70 -3.93 11.21 -3.14
CA VAL A 70 -4.90 12.06 -2.42
C VAL A 70 -4.90 11.73 -0.93
N THR A 71 -4.95 10.46 -0.55
CA THR A 71 -4.92 10.06 0.86
C THR A 71 -3.58 10.40 1.53
N THR A 72 -2.47 10.27 0.82
CA THR A 72 -1.16 10.74 1.29
C THR A 72 -1.16 12.24 1.52
N ALA A 73 -1.67 13.03 0.57
CA ALA A 73 -1.75 14.48 0.70
C ALA A 73 -2.66 14.89 1.87
N VAL A 74 -3.83 14.25 2.01
CA VAL A 74 -4.75 14.51 3.14
C VAL A 74 -4.08 14.24 4.48
N LEU A 75 -3.37 13.10 4.62
CA LEU A 75 -2.68 12.80 5.88
C LEU A 75 -1.48 13.71 6.12
N PHE A 76 -0.71 14.02 5.08
CA PHE A 76 0.51 14.84 5.22
C PHE A 76 0.20 16.30 5.57
N PHE A 77 -0.71 16.92 4.83
CA PHE A 77 -1.11 18.32 5.04
C PHE A 77 -2.13 18.46 6.17
N GLY A 78 -2.97 17.45 6.40
CA GLY A 78 -3.95 17.43 7.47
C GLY A 78 -3.40 16.98 8.83
N ALA A 79 -2.14 16.57 8.92
CA ALA A 79 -1.54 16.01 10.14
C ALA A 79 -1.71 16.93 11.37
N ASP A 80 -1.57 18.26 11.20
CA ASP A 80 -1.74 19.21 12.30
C ASP A 80 -3.21 19.31 12.76
N ILE A 81 -4.15 19.30 11.81
CA ILE A 81 -5.59 19.32 12.10
C ILE A 81 -5.99 18.04 12.85
N PHE A 82 -5.51 16.87 12.40
CA PHE A 82 -5.76 15.60 13.06
C PHE A 82 -5.17 15.58 14.46
N ALA A 83 -3.93 16.06 14.64
CA ALA A 83 -3.25 16.11 15.93
C ALA A 83 -3.99 17.00 16.95
N GLN A 84 -4.37 18.21 16.54
CA GLN A 84 -4.95 19.21 17.45
C GLN A 84 -6.44 18.98 17.73
N HIS A 85 -7.23 18.63 16.73
CA HIS A 85 -8.70 18.59 16.85
C HIS A 85 -9.25 17.19 17.14
N ILE A 86 -8.62 16.13 16.61
CA ILE A 86 -9.12 14.76 16.74
C ILE A 86 -8.41 14.04 17.88
N ILE A 87 -7.08 14.05 17.88
CA ILE A 87 -6.26 13.30 18.83
C ILE A 87 -6.02 14.09 20.11
N LYS A 88 -5.84 15.42 19.99
CA LYS A 88 -5.50 16.35 21.09
C LYS A 88 -4.20 15.98 21.80
N ILE A 89 -3.23 15.46 21.08
CA ILE A 89 -1.89 15.10 21.57
C ILE A 89 -0.87 15.79 20.68
N ASP A 90 -0.21 16.81 21.23
CA ASP A 90 0.86 17.53 20.55
C ASP A 90 2.06 16.60 20.32
N GLY A 91 2.63 16.64 19.09
CA GLY A 91 3.72 15.75 18.68
C GLY A 91 3.30 14.59 17.79
N SER A 92 2.02 14.18 17.81
CA SER A 92 1.51 13.09 16.94
C SER A 92 1.54 13.45 15.45
N GLN A 93 1.57 14.74 15.09
CA GLN A 93 1.70 15.20 13.71
C GLN A 93 2.99 14.72 13.02
N TYR A 94 4.09 14.60 13.76
CA TYR A 94 5.35 14.11 13.19
C TYR A 94 5.23 12.64 12.76
N VAL A 95 4.56 11.83 13.57
CA VAL A 95 4.31 10.41 13.27
C VAL A 95 3.41 10.26 12.05
N MET A 96 2.32 11.04 11.96
CA MET A 96 1.41 11.01 10.82
C MET A 96 2.09 11.43 9.52
N ARG A 97 2.92 12.49 9.55
CA ARG A 97 3.70 12.90 8.38
C ARG A 97 4.71 11.85 7.94
N ALA A 98 5.34 11.14 8.89
CA ALA A 98 6.27 10.06 8.60
C ALA A 98 5.59 8.85 7.94
N LEU A 99 4.32 8.56 8.30
CA LEU A 99 3.52 7.48 7.73
C LEU A 99 2.83 7.84 6.41
N ALA A 100 2.58 9.12 6.15
CA ALA A 100 1.79 9.55 4.98
C ALA A 100 2.29 8.95 3.64
N PRO A 101 3.61 8.96 3.31
CA PRO A 101 4.08 8.40 2.04
C PRO A 101 3.78 6.92 1.87
N SER A 102 3.70 6.16 2.97
CA SER A 102 3.44 4.72 2.91
C SER A 102 2.05 4.39 2.33
N LEU A 103 1.05 5.26 2.50
CA LEU A 103 -0.28 5.07 1.93
C LEU A 103 -0.24 4.94 0.40
N PHE A 104 0.52 5.81 -0.25
CA PHE A 104 0.72 5.72 -1.70
C PHE A 104 1.40 4.40 -2.10
N PHE A 105 2.50 4.06 -1.44
CA PHE A 105 3.25 2.84 -1.76
C PHE A 105 2.42 1.58 -1.52
N VAL A 106 1.62 1.54 -0.46
CA VAL A 106 0.72 0.41 -0.18
C VAL A 106 -0.38 0.30 -1.22
N CYS A 107 -1.03 1.40 -1.64
CA CYS A 107 -2.05 1.39 -2.69
C CYS A 107 -1.50 0.81 -4.00
N VAL A 108 -0.33 1.28 -4.46
CA VAL A 108 0.31 0.77 -5.67
C VAL A 108 0.69 -0.70 -5.54
N SER A 109 1.31 -1.09 -4.42
CA SER A 109 1.69 -2.48 -4.14
C SER A 109 0.48 -3.42 -4.14
N SER A 110 -0.64 -2.98 -3.56
CA SER A 110 -1.89 -3.75 -3.48
C SER A 110 -2.45 -4.07 -4.87
N VAL A 111 -2.39 -3.12 -5.81
CA VAL A 111 -2.79 -3.34 -7.20
C VAL A 111 -1.91 -4.37 -7.88
N ILE A 112 -0.58 -4.24 -7.74
CA ILE A 112 0.37 -5.16 -8.37
C ILE A 112 0.23 -6.57 -7.77
N ARG A 113 0.05 -6.69 -6.45
CA ARG A 113 -0.21 -7.97 -5.77
C ARG A 113 -1.50 -8.60 -6.28
N GLY A 114 -2.59 -7.83 -6.37
CA GLY A 114 -3.87 -8.30 -6.90
C GLY A 114 -3.74 -8.84 -8.33
N TYR A 115 -3.00 -8.15 -9.19
CA TYR A 115 -2.74 -8.59 -10.55
C TYR A 115 -1.99 -9.93 -10.59
N PHE A 116 -0.87 -10.05 -9.86
CA PHE A 116 -0.12 -11.32 -9.83
C PHE A 116 -0.91 -12.47 -9.23
N THR A 117 -1.70 -12.22 -8.20
CA THR A 117 -2.59 -13.23 -7.60
C THR A 117 -3.65 -13.69 -8.61
N GLY A 118 -4.27 -12.76 -9.35
CA GLY A 118 -5.23 -13.07 -10.40
C GLY A 118 -4.64 -13.84 -11.58
N MET A 119 -3.34 -13.61 -11.86
CA MET A 119 -2.54 -14.39 -12.84
C MET A 119 -2.04 -15.74 -12.28
N LYS A 120 -2.55 -16.19 -11.13
CA LYS A 120 -2.15 -17.41 -10.42
C LYS A 120 -0.67 -17.45 -10.01
N ASN A 121 -0.01 -16.31 -9.93
CA ASN A 121 1.40 -16.19 -9.53
C ASN A 121 1.51 -15.63 -8.10
N MET A 122 1.20 -16.45 -7.12
CA MET A 122 1.23 -16.06 -5.70
C MET A 122 2.66 -15.85 -5.15
N LYS A 123 3.69 -16.42 -5.79
CA LYS A 123 5.08 -16.30 -5.31
C LYS A 123 5.56 -14.85 -5.20
N ALA A 124 5.22 -14.02 -6.21
CA ALA A 124 5.59 -12.60 -6.18
C ALA A 124 4.92 -11.86 -5.03
N THR A 125 3.64 -12.13 -4.79
CA THR A 125 2.84 -11.53 -3.72
C THR A 125 3.38 -11.93 -2.35
N SER A 126 3.55 -13.22 -2.09
CA SER A 126 4.04 -13.74 -0.80
C SER A 126 5.45 -13.23 -0.49
N ASN A 127 6.37 -13.31 -1.46
CA ASN A 127 7.74 -12.83 -1.27
C ASN A 127 7.80 -11.33 -0.97
N SER A 128 6.96 -10.51 -1.63
CA SER A 128 6.91 -9.07 -1.36
C SER A 128 6.39 -8.76 0.04
N GLN A 129 5.43 -9.54 0.54
CA GLN A 129 4.90 -9.37 1.90
C GLN A 129 5.92 -9.77 2.97
N VAL A 130 6.59 -10.90 2.78
CA VAL A 130 7.66 -11.35 3.69
C VAL A 130 8.80 -10.32 3.72
N LEU A 131 9.25 -9.86 2.55
CA LEU A 131 10.29 -8.83 2.43
C LEU A 131 9.88 -7.54 3.16
N GLU A 132 8.63 -7.09 2.97
CA GLU A 132 8.10 -5.89 3.63
C GLU A 132 8.14 -6.02 5.15
N GLN A 133 7.72 -7.18 5.71
CA GLN A 133 7.73 -7.38 7.16
C GLN A 133 9.15 -7.45 7.73
N ILE A 134 10.07 -8.15 7.07
CA ILE A 134 11.48 -8.20 7.49
C ILE A 134 12.09 -6.81 7.48
N LEU A 135 11.92 -6.06 6.39
CA LEU A 135 12.44 -4.70 6.28
C LEU A 135 11.82 -3.77 7.33
N LYS A 136 10.49 -3.86 7.53
CA LYS A 136 9.80 -3.07 8.53
C LYS A 136 10.37 -3.31 9.94
N CYS A 137 10.51 -4.57 10.36
CA CYS A 137 11.06 -4.90 11.67
C CYS A 137 12.51 -4.41 11.82
N THR A 138 13.35 -4.69 10.84
CA THR A 138 14.78 -4.33 10.89
C THR A 138 14.97 -2.81 10.88
N LEU A 139 14.32 -2.10 9.94
CA LEU A 139 14.46 -0.65 9.83
C LEU A 139 13.86 0.08 11.03
N THR A 140 12.77 -0.42 11.61
CA THR A 140 12.20 0.19 12.83
C THR A 140 13.21 0.16 13.97
N ILE A 141 13.89 -0.97 14.19
CA ILE A 141 14.92 -1.07 15.23
C ILE A 141 16.08 -0.13 14.90
N VAL A 142 16.59 -0.16 13.68
CA VAL A 142 17.73 0.70 13.28
C VAL A 142 17.39 2.18 13.45
N PHE A 143 16.23 2.63 13.00
CA PHE A 143 15.88 4.04 13.06
C PHE A 143 15.59 4.53 14.48
N VAL A 144 15.02 3.67 15.33
CA VAL A 144 14.89 4.01 16.76
C VAL A 144 16.24 4.14 17.41
N TYR A 145 17.19 3.23 17.15
CA TYR A 145 18.55 3.34 17.67
C TYR A 145 19.27 4.60 17.19
N LEU A 146 19.10 5.00 15.93
CA LEU A 146 19.69 6.22 15.38
C LEU A 146 19.07 7.50 15.96
N SER A 147 17.86 7.40 16.52
CA SER A 147 17.13 8.54 17.09
C SER A 147 17.23 8.63 18.62
N ILE A 148 18.04 7.79 19.25
CA ILE A 148 18.29 7.86 20.72
C ILE A 148 18.83 9.25 21.10
N GLY A 149 18.24 9.82 22.15
CA GLY A 149 18.59 11.17 22.63
C GLY A 149 17.72 12.29 22.06
N LEU A 150 16.79 11.99 21.11
CA LEU A 150 15.79 12.94 20.63
C LEU A 150 14.51 12.84 21.49
N ALA A 151 13.61 13.82 21.31
CA ALA A 151 12.31 13.81 21.98
C ALA A 151 11.50 12.55 21.60
N PRO A 152 10.71 11.96 22.54
CA PRO A 152 9.95 10.72 22.31
C PRO A 152 9.06 10.75 21.06
N ALA A 153 8.43 11.90 20.76
CA ALA A 153 7.61 12.10 19.57
C ALA A 153 8.43 11.98 18.26
N ILE A 154 9.67 12.48 18.28
CA ILE A 154 10.59 12.39 17.12
C ILE A 154 11.09 10.95 16.97
N MET A 155 11.45 10.27 18.06
CA MET A 155 11.83 8.86 18.02
C MET A 155 10.70 7.99 17.46
N ALA A 156 9.45 8.24 17.88
CA ALA A 156 8.26 7.57 17.35
C ALA A 156 8.06 7.85 15.85
N SER A 157 8.36 9.07 15.38
CA SER A 157 8.26 9.40 13.95
C SER A 157 9.31 8.66 13.11
N TRP A 158 10.54 8.51 13.61
CA TRP A 158 11.59 7.71 12.95
C TRP A 158 11.21 6.22 12.88
N ALA A 159 10.65 5.67 13.96
CA ALA A 159 10.14 4.30 13.98
C ALA A 159 9.05 4.07 12.92
N ASN A 160 8.14 5.02 12.77
CA ASN A 160 7.07 4.95 11.77
C ASN A 160 7.55 5.26 10.35
N PHE A 161 8.57 6.11 10.18
CA PHE A 161 9.20 6.36 8.89
C PHE A 161 9.83 5.08 8.30
N ALA A 162 10.32 4.18 9.16
CA ALA A 162 10.75 2.85 8.74
C ALA A 162 9.67 2.09 7.96
N THR A 163 8.39 2.23 8.35
CA THR A 163 7.27 1.63 7.62
C THR A 163 7.16 2.20 6.21
N SER A 164 7.31 3.52 6.02
CA SER A 164 7.28 4.16 4.70
C SER A 164 8.42 3.68 3.81
N VAL A 165 9.62 3.53 4.35
CA VAL A 165 10.78 3.01 3.61
C VAL A 165 10.59 1.52 3.26
N ALA A 166 10.13 0.70 4.21
CA ALA A 166 9.88 -0.73 3.96
C ALA A 166 8.83 -0.97 2.88
N THR A 167 7.72 -0.21 2.91
CA THR A 167 6.67 -0.31 1.89
C THR A 167 7.15 0.19 0.52
N ALA A 168 7.97 1.24 0.48
CA ALA A 168 8.60 1.72 -0.76
C ALA A 168 9.51 0.65 -1.38
N LEU A 169 10.37 0.02 -0.58
CA LEU A 169 11.25 -1.05 -1.04
C LEU A 169 10.47 -2.29 -1.52
N SER A 170 9.40 -2.65 -0.81
CA SER A 170 8.49 -3.73 -1.23
C SER A 170 7.81 -3.40 -2.57
N MET A 171 7.36 -2.15 -2.77
CA MET A 171 6.81 -1.69 -4.03
C MET A 171 7.85 -1.77 -5.16
N LEU A 172 9.06 -1.30 -4.93
CA LEU A 172 10.15 -1.38 -5.92
C LEU A 172 10.47 -2.83 -6.30
N TYR A 173 10.49 -3.74 -5.33
CA TYR A 173 10.64 -5.17 -5.61
C TYR A 173 9.54 -5.70 -6.53
N LEU A 174 8.26 -5.34 -6.27
CA LEU A 174 7.14 -5.75 -7.12
C LEU A 174 7.22 -5.16 -8.52
N VAL A 175 7.60 -3.89 -8.65
CA VAL A 175 7.81 -3.23 -9.95
C VAL A 175 8.94 -3.89 -10.72
N TYR A 176 10.07 -4.17 -10.06
CA TYR A 176 11.20 -4.91 -10.66
C TYR A 176 10.75 -6.29 -11.16
N PHE A 177 10.01 -7.03 -10.34
CA PHE A 177 9.49 -8.34 -10.71
C PHE A 177 8.51 -8.26 -11.90
N TYR A 178 7.66 -7.24 -11.94
CA TYR A 178 6.77 -6.97 -13.07
C TYR A 178 7.57 -6.66 -14.34
N CYS A 179 8.58 -5.78 -14.27
CA CYS A 179 9.42 -5.44 -15.40
C CYS A 179 10.17 -6.65 -15.95
N LYS A 180 10.70 -7.51 -15.07
CA LYS A 180 11.39 -8.75 -15.47
C LYS A 180 10.48 -9.74 -16.20
N ARG A 181 9.20 -9.79 -15.83
CA ARG A 181 8.20 -10.67 -16.46
C ARG A 181 7.41 -10.03 -17.60
N LYS A 182 7.66 -8.77 -17.91
CA LYS A 182 6.93 -8.01 -18.92
C LYS A 182 6.99 -8.66 -20.31
N ILE A 183 8.11 -9.32 -20.67
CA ILE A 183 8.29 -9.99 -21.97
C ILE A 183 7.30 -11.16 -22.06
N GLY A 184 7.29 -12.09 -21.11
CA GLY A 184 6.36 -13.22 -21.12
C GLY A 184 4.88 -12.79 -20.98
N ILE A 185 4.60 -11.69 -20.26
CA ILE A 185 3.24 -11.12 -20.21
C ILE A 185 2.83 -10.60 -21.59
N LYS A 186 3.74 -9.98 -22.35
CA LYS A 186 3.47 -9.53 -23.72
C LYS A 186 3.18 -10.69 -24.66
N GLU A 187 3.96 -11.77 -24.60
CA GLU A 187 3.74 -12.98 -25.40
C GLU A 187 2.34 -13.54 -25.16
N HIS A 188 1.93 -13.72 -23.89
CA HIS A 188 0.56 -14.15 -23.56
C HIS A 188 -0.52 -13.17 -24.04
N ILE A 189 -0.25 -11.86 -24.06
CA ILE A 189 -1.18 -10.85 -24.58
C ILE A 189 -1.32 -10.95 -26.11
N GLU A 190 -0.21 -11.24 -26.83
CA GLU A 190 -0.23 -11.38 -28.29
C GLU A 190 -0.88 -12.69 -28.74
N GLU A 191 -0.69 -13.76 -28.02
CA GLU A 191 -1.29 -15.08 -28.24
C GLU A 191 -2.77 -15.17 -27.78
N SER A 192 -3.25 -14.18 -27.05
CA SER A 192 -4.63 -14.14 -26.52
C SER A 192 -5.65 -14.26 -27.66
N LYS A 193 -6.39 -15.37 -27.67
CA LYS A 193 -7.47 -15.68 -28.61
C LYS A 193 -8.86 -15.24 -28.11
N GLY A 194 -8.95 -14.83 -26.85
CA GLY A 194 -10.20 -14.40 -26.24
C GLY A 194 -10.76 -13.12 -26.87
N GLU A 195 -12.07 -13.07 -27.10
CA GLU A 195 -12.75 -11.85 -27.51
C GLU A 195 -12.56 -10.76 -26.43
N THR A 196 -11.87 -9.68 -26.80
CA THR A 196 -11.67 -8.54 -25.89
C THR A 196 -13.01 -7.82 -25.75
N ILE A 197 -13.74 -8.12 -24.68
CA ILE A 197 -15.00 -7.42 -24.39
C ILE A 197 -14.64 -5.94 -24.18
N LYS A 198 -15.18 -5.07 -25.04
CA LYS A 198 -14.97 -3.61 -24.97
C LYS A 198 -15.68 -3.04 -23.74
N ILE A 199 -15.06 -3.17 -22.55
CA ILE A 199 -15.55 -2.50 -21.35
C ILE A 199 -15.01 -1.08 -21.36
N SER A 200 -15.89 -0.10 -21.22
CA SER A 200 -15.51 1.31 -21.02
C SER A 200 -14.66 1.44 -19.74
N GLY A 201 -13.57 2.18 -19.79
CA GLY A 201 -12.70 2.42 -18.62
C GLY A 201 -13.48 2.94 -17.40
N ARG A 202 -14.51 3.78 -17.64
CA ARG A 202 -15.36 4.34 -16.58
C ARG A 202 -16.20 3.25 -15.89
N HIS A 203 -16.75 2.31 -16.64
CA HIS A 203 -17.52 1.18 -16.09
C HIS A 203 -16.60 0.23 -15.31
N LEU A 204 -15.38 0.03 -15.79
CA LEU A 204 -14.37 -0.77 -15.12
C LEU A 204 -13.96 -0.16 -13.78
N MET A 205 -13.74 1.16 -13.74
CA MET A 205 -13.45 1.88 -12.49
C MET A 205 -14.57 1.74 -11.46
N MET A 206 -15.83 1.90 -11.90
CA MET A 206 -17.00 1.75 -11.04
C MET A 206 -17.12 0.32 -10.48
N SER A 207 -16.88 -0.69 -11.32
CA SER A 207 -16.90 -2.10 -10.90
C SER A 207 -15.81 -2.41 -9.88
N ILE A 208 -14.58 -1.91 -10.08
CA ILE A 208 -13.48 -2.08 -9.11
C ILE A 208 -13.87 -1.46 -7.77
N LEU A 209 -14.39 -0.23 -7.75
CA LEU A 209 -14.80 0.44 -6.52
C LEU A 209 -15.95 -0.30 -5.83
N MET A 210 -16.99 -0.71 -6.59
CA MET A 210 -18.12 -1.46 -6.02
C MET A 210 -17.73 -2.79 -5.40
N ILE A 211 -16.75 -3.49 -5.94
CA ILE A 211 -16.26 -4.76 -5.40
C ILE A 211 -15.32 -4.52 -4.22
N SER A 212 -14.53 -3.44 -4.23
CA SER A 212 -13.57 -3.13 -3.15
C SER A 212 -14.26 -2.70 -1.85
N ILE A 213 -15.34 -1.91 -1.91
CA ILE A 213 -16.03 -1.36 -0.73
C ILE A 213 -16.62 -2.44 0.19
N PRO A 214 -17.43 -3.41 -0.28
CA PRO A 214 -18.02 -4.44 0.61
C PRO A 214 -17.00 -5.43 1.14
N ILE A 215 -15.80 -5.53 0.55
CA ILE A 215 -14.71 -6.40 1.04
C ILE A 215 -13.88 -5.68 2.13
N SER A 216 -13.99 -4.36 2.19
CA SER A 216 -13.27 -3.53 3.17
C SER A 216 -14.07 -3.27 4.45
N LEU A 217 -15.37 -3.56 4.45
CA LEU A 217 -16.30 -3.49 5.58
C LEU A 217 -16.41 -4.84 6.29
#